data_5ff7074f0ce07886f934215ff10740ad
#
_entry.id   5ff7074f0ce07886f934215ff10740ad
#
_cell.length_a   1.000
_cell.length_b   1.000
_cell.length_c   1.000
_cell.angle_alpha   90.00
_cell.angle_beta   90.00
_cell.angle_gamma   90.00
#
_symmetry.space_group_name_H-M   'P 1'
#
loop_
_entity.id
_entity.type
_entity.pdbx_description
1 polymer ?
#
loop_
_entity_poly.entity_id
_entity_poly.type
_entity_poly.pdbx_seq_one_letter_code
_entity_poly.pdbx_strand_id
1 'polypeptide(L)'
;QVISFFIAAWYIKSFQHIEFNKKSLRISLNDTKEMATIGMSASLNQIAILFVQIVLNNSLTYYGQFTKFGSDIPLAACGIVMKTNAILLAIIIGISQGMQPIIGFNYGAQKYERVKKTFKLAISVNLVVSFIGWALFQFCTSTVLSIFGSGDANYFEFATMFMRIYLMPVSYTHLRAHE
;
A
#
# COMPACT_ATOMS: atom_id res chain seq x y z
N GLN A 1 15.00 4.84 11.23
CA GLN A 1 15.57 5.57 10.07
C GLN A 1 17.08 5.76 10.19
N VAL A 2 17.60 6.22 11.35
CA VAL A 2 19.07 6.41 11.56
C VAL A 2 19.84 5.10 11.38
N ILE A 3 19.38 4.02 12.00
CA ILE A 3 20.01 2.69 11.88
C ILE A 3 19.99 2.22 10.41
N SER A 4 18.86 2.39 9.71
CA SER A 4 18.74 2.03 8.29
C SER A 4 19.69 2.83 7.41
N PHE A 5 19.92 4.10 7.75
CA PHE A 5 20.91 4.95 7.06
C PHE A 5 22.34 4.40 7.20
N PHE A 6 22.74 4.03 8.44
CA PHE A 6 24.07 3.48 8.65
C PHE A 6 24.28 2.13 7.99
N ILE A 7 23.24 1.25 8.02
CA ILE A 7 23.29 -0.04 7.32
C ILE A 7 23.43 0.18 5.81
N ALA A 8 22.64 1.09 5.23
CA ALA A 8 22.71 1.42 3.81
C ALA A 8 24.08 2.03 3.43
N ALA A 9 24.61 2.96 4.24
CA ALA A 9 25.93 3.56 4.03
C ALA A 9 27.07 2.54 4.12
N TRP A 10 26.94 1.57 5.04
CA TRP A 10 27.91 0.48 5.14
C TRP A 10 27.84 -0.46 3.93
N TYR A 11 26.61 -0.78 3.46
CA TYR A 11 26.39 -1.62 2.30
C TYR A 11 26.91 -1.00 1.00
N ILE A 12 26.82 0.32 0.86
CA ILE A 12 27.36 1.06 -0.30
C ILE A 12 28.87 0.82 -0.47
N LYS A 13 29.63 0.67 0.63
CA LYS A 13 31.06 0.32 0.58
C LYS A 13 31.34 -1.08 0.03
N SER A 14 30.36 -1.98 0.07
CA SER A 14 30.46 -3.36 -0.43
C SER A 14 30.12 -3.51 -1.91
N PHE A 15 29.72 -2.42 -2.60
CA PHE A 15 29.43 -2.45 -4.03
C PHE A 15 30.69 -2.70 -4.85
N GLN A 16 30.81 -3.89 -5.43
CA GLN A 16 31.98 -4.31 -6.22
C GLN A 16 31.92 -3.85 -7.70
N HIS A 17 30.74 -3.41 -8.17
CA HIS A 17 30.50 -3.11 -9.60
C HIS A 17 30.25 -1.65 -9.90
N ILE A 18 30.25 -0.75 -8.88
CA ILE A 18 30.01 0.67 -9.06
C ILE A 18 31.21 1.43 -8.54
N GLU A 19 31.98 2.02 -9.43
CA GLU A 19 33.06 2.96 -9.07
C GLU A 19 32.44 4.33 -8.80
N PHE A 20 32.47 4.77 -7.56
CA PHE A 20 32.07 6.13 -7.17
C PHE A 20 33.15 7.12 -7.60
N ASN A 21 33.02 7.65 -8.81
CA ASN A 21 33.90 8.70 -9.31
C ASN A 21 33.19 10.05 -9.12
N LYS A 22 33.97 11.14 -8.97
CA LYS A 22 33.45 12.53 -8.91
C LYS A 22 32.56 12.89 -10.10
N LYS A 23 32.78 12.24 -11.27
CA LYS A 23 31.89 12.36 -12.43
C LYS A 23 30.49 11.80 -12.21
N SER A 24 30.34 10.75 -11.38
CA SER A 24 29.06 10.11 -11.07
C SER A 24 28.17 10.99 -10.16
N LEU A 25 28.77 12.01 -9.51
CA LEU A 25 28.05 12.98 -8.70
C LEU A 25 27.52 14.18 -9.51
N ARG A 26 27.84 14.26 -10.81
CA ARG A 26 27.31 15.33 -11.66
C ARG A 26 25.83 15.06 -11.95
N ILE A 27 25.00 16.00 -11.54
CA ILE A 27 23.58 16.00 -11.84
C ILE A 27 23.38 16.27 -13.33
N SER A 28 22.87 15.28 -14.07
CA SER A 28 22.44 15.46 -15.47
C SER A 28 21.04 16.07 -15.47
N LEU A 29 20.84 17.17 -16.18
CA LEU A 29 19.53 17.83 -16.32
C LEU A 29 18.52 16.90 -17.00
N ASN A 30 18.96 16.08 -17.97
CA ASN A 30 18.08 15.14 -18.67
C ASN A 30 17.59 14.03 -17.73
N ASP A 31 18.51 13.42 -16.95
CA ASP A 31 18.16 12.37 -16.01
C ASP A 31 17.27 12.92 -14.89
N THR A 32 17.56 14.14 -14.42
CA THR A 32 16.74 14.84 -13.42
C THR A 32 15.33 15.10 -13.94
N LYS A 33 15.17 15.50 -15.19
CA LYS A 33 13.86 15.72 -15.82
C LYS A 33 13.07 14.42 -15.93
N GLU A 34 13.70 13.33 -16.32
CA GLU A 34 13.08 12.02 -16.41
C GLU A 34 12.64 11.52 -15.03
N MET A 35 13.52 11.60 -14.04
CA MET A 35 13.21 11.27 -12.65
C MET A 35 12.08 12.13 -12.08
N ALA A 36 12.08 13.45 -12.35
CA ALA A 36 11.04 14.36 -11.92
C ALA A 36 9.69 14.03 -12.55
N THR A 37 9.65 13.64 -13.82
CA THR A 37 8.41 13.26 -14.50
C THR A 37 7.79 12.02 -13.88
N ILE A 38 8.60 10.98 -13.61
CA ILE A 38 8.15 9.76 -12.95
C ILE A 38 7.72 10.05 -11.51
N GLY A 39 8.53 10.81 -10.77
CA GLY A 39 8.24 11.19 -9.39
C GLY A 39 7.01 12.07 -9.25
N MET A 40 6.74 12.96 -10.20
CA MET A 40 5.55 13.83 -10.20
C MET A 40 4.26 13.01 -10.28
N SER A 41 4.21 11.98 -11.14
CA SER A 41 3.06 11.09 -11.23
C SER A 41 2.77 10.39 -9.90
N ALA A 42 3.80 9.85 -9.25
CA ALA A 42 3.66 9.22 -7.93
C ALA A 42 3.25 10.23 -6.85
N SER A 43 3.80 11.45 -6.89
CA SER A 43 3.47 12.52 -5.93
C SER A 43 2.03 12.97 -6.07
N LEU A 44 1.53 13.17 -7.28
CA LEU A 44 0.13 13.54 -7.53
C LEU A 44 -0.83 12.47 -6.99
N ASN A 45 -0.53 11.20 -7.21
CA ASN A 45 -1.32 10.11 -6.65
C ASN A 45 -1.35 10.17 -5.11
N GLN A 46 -0.20 10.41 -4.47
CA GLN A 46 -0.12 10.51 -3.02
C GLN A 46 -0.87 11.72 -2.46
N ILE A 47 -0.81 12.87 -3.15
CA ILE A 47 -1.57 14.07 -2.79
C ILE A 47 -3.08 13.79 -2.88
N ALA A 48 -3.53 13.10 -3.94
CA ALA A 48 -4.93 12.73 -4.07
C ALA A 48 -5.41 11.83 -2.91
N ILE A 49 -4.61 10.84 -2.52
CA ILE A 49 -4.92 9.96 -1.37
C ILE A 49 -5.02 10.79 -0.08
N LEU A 50 -4.07 11.71 0.17
CA LEU A 50 -4.11 12.59 1.35
C LEU A 50 -5.36 13.47 1.36
N PHE A 51 -5.75 14.02 0.23
CA PHE A 51 -6.95 14.84 0.11
C PHE A 51 -8.21 14.05 0.44
N VAL A 52 -8.35 12.84 -0.12
CA VAL A 52 -9.46 11.94 0.20
C VAL A 52 -9.50 11.61 1.70
N GLN A 53 -8.33 11.36 2.31
CA GLN A 53 -8.26 11.07 3.74
C GLN A 53 -8.68 12.23 4.62
N ILE A 54 -8.29 13.47 4.26
CA ILE A 54 -8.71 14.68 4.98
C ILE A 54 -10.23 14.84 4.88
N VAL A 55 -10.81 14.72 3.68
CA VAL A 55 -12.25 14.83 3.48
C VAL A 55 -13.00 13.75 4.25
N LEU A 56 -12.52 12.51 4.21
CA LEU A 56 -13.12 11.38 4.93
C LEU A 56 -13.11 11.63 6.45
N ASN A 57 -11.97 12.01 7.00
CA ASN A 57 -11.85 12.28 8.44
C ASN A 57 -12.76 13.42 8.89
N ASN A 58 -12.79 14.54 8.14
CA ASN A 58 -13.67 15.66 8.43
C ASN A 58 -15.15 15.27 8.35
N SER A 59 -15.53 14.48 7.35
CA SER A 59 -16.90 13.99 7.18
C SER A 59 -17.30 13.07 8.32
N LEU A 60 -16.44 12.15 8.72
CA LEU A 60 -16.71 11.23 9.84
C LEU A 60 -16.88 11.99 11.17
N THR A 61 -16.04 12.99 11.42
CA THR A 61 -16.14 13.83 12.60
C THR A 61 -17.42 14.66 12.58
N TYR A 62 -17.73 15.33 11.45
CA TYR A 62 -18.91 16.19 11.33
C TYR A 62 -20.22 15.42 11.43
N TYR A 63 -20.38 14.36 10.65
CA TYR A 63 -21.61 13.56 10.66
C TYR A 63 -21.72 12.66 11.89
N GLY A 64 -20.60 12.22 12.44
CA GLY A 64 -20.55 11.37 13.64
C GLY A 64 -21.22 12.03 14.83
N GLN A 65 -21.03 13.34 15.04
CA GLN A 65 -21.61 14.07 16.16
C GLN A 65 -23.15 14.07 16.19
N PHE A 66 -23.80 13.84 15.06
CA PHE A 66 -25.27 13.75 14.95
C PHE A 66 -25.80 12.34 15.15
N THR A 67 -24.94 11.36 15.42
CA THR A 67 -25.28 9.96 15.61
C THR A 67 -25.05 9.52 17.05
N LYS A 68 -25.57 8.34 17.40
CA LYS A 68 -25.30 7.72 18.71
C LYS A 68 -23.82 7.42 18.96
N PHE A 69 -22.98 7.47 17.93
CA PHE A 69 -21.56 7.13 18.01
C PHE A 69 -20.65 8.33 18.36
N GLY A 70 -21.15 9.58 18.25
CA GLY A 70 -20.34 10.77 18.45
C GLY A 70 -19.27 10.97 17.38
N SER A 71 -18.37 11.93 17.57
CA SER A 71 -17.30 12.27 16.63
C SER A 71 -16.10 11.31 16.71
N ASP A 72 -15.83 10.78 17.90
CA ASP A 72 -14.57 10.08 18.19
C ASP A 72 -14.58 8.62 17.73
N ILE A 73 -15.71 7.91 17.93
CA ILE A 73 -15.84 6.52 17.56
C ILE A 73 -15.67 6.30 16.05
N PRO A 74 -16.34 7.06 15.13
CA PRO A 74 -16.14 6.93 13.71
C PRO A 74 -14.70 7.20 13.26
N LEU A 75 -14.06 8.19 13.84
CA LEU A 75 -12.68 8.55 13.51
C LEU A 75 -11.68 7.47 13.96
N ALA A 76 -11.83 6.96 15.19
CA ALA A 76 -11.01 5.90 15.73
C ALA A 76 -11.17 4.59 14.92
N ALA A 77 -12.40 4.20 14.60
CA ALA A 77 -12.71 3.03 13.80
C ALA A 77 -12.12 3.15 12.38
N CYS A 78 -12.27 4.31 11.73
CA CYS A 78 -11.66 4.58 10.43
C CYS A 78 -10.14 4.40 10.48
N GLY A 79 -9.46 4.93 11.49
CA GLY A 79 -8.03 4.79 11.67
C GLY A 79 -7.58 3.34 11.77
N ILE A 80 -8.30 2.49 12.49
CA ILE A 80 -7.98 1.06 12.62
C ILE A 80 -8.25 0.30 11.33
N VAL A 81 -9.38 0.56 10.68
CA VAL A 81 -9.72 -0.09 9.39
C VAL A 81 -8.69 0.26 8.33
N MET A 82 -8.26 1.53 8.25
CA MET A 82 -7.20 1.94 7.32
C MET A 82 -5.86 1.28 7.61
N LYS A 83 -5.46 1.14 8.88
CA LYS A 83 -4.22 0.44 9.26
C LYS A 83 -4.29 -1.04 8.90
N THR A 84 -5.43 -1.69 9.16
CA THR A 84 -5.64 -3.09 8.80
C THR A 84 -5.57 -3.31 7.28
N ASN A 85 -6.20 -2.42 6.51
CA ASN A 85 -6.10 -2.43 5.05
C ASN A 85 -4.66 -2.21 4.56
N ALA A 86 -3.92 -1.30 5.21
CA ALA A 86 -2.52 -1.03 4.86
C ALA A 86 -1.62 -2.26 5.02
N ILE A 87 -1.88 -3.13 6.01
CA ILE A 87 -1.14 -4.39 6.18
C ILE A 87 -1.39 -5.32 4.99
N LEU A 88 -2.65 -5.49 4.57
CA LEU A 88 -2.99 -6.31 3.40
C LEU A 88 -2.32 -5.75 2.13
N LEU A 89 -2.44 -4.44 1.92
CA LEU A 89 -1.82 -3.76 0.78
C LEU A 89 -0.30 -3.89 0.79
N ALA A 90 0.34 -3.83 1.95
CA ALA A 90 1.80 -4.00 2.06
C ALA A 90 2.26 -5.38 1.56
N ILE A 91 1.50 -6.44 1.83
CA ILE A 91 1.80 -7.79 1.31
C ILE A 91 1.69 -7.80 -0.22
N ILE A 92 0.59 -7.27 -0.77
CA ILE A 92 0.33 -7.22 -2.22
C ILE A 92 1.41 -6.40 -2.94
N ILE A 93 1.75 -5.22 -2.41
CA ILE A 93 2.80 -4.35 -2.93
C ILE A 93 4.15 -5.05 -2.85
N GLY A 94 4.45 -5.74 -1.74
CA GLY A 94 5.69 -6.49 -1.57
C GLY A 94 5.89 -7.56 -2.63
N ILE A 95 4.85 -8.33 -2.94
CA ILE A 95 4.86 -9.33 -4.04
C ILE A 95 5.11 -8.65 -5.39
N SER A 96 4.40 -7.54 -5.65
CA SER A 96 4.52 -6.78 -6.90
C SER A 96 5.91 -6.17 -7.07
N GLN A 97 6.50 -5.61 -6.01
CA GLN A 97 7.86 -5.08 -6.03
C GLN A 97 8.92 -6.17 -6.18
N GLY A 98 8.73 -7.33 -5.53
CA GLY A 98 9.62 -8.47 -5.68
C GLY A 98 9.64 -9.05 -7.10
N MET A 99 8.55 -8.92 -7.84
CA MET A 99 8.45 -9.34 -9.23
C MET A 99 9.26 -8.44 -10.18
N GLN A 100 9.36 -7.14 -9.91
CA GLN A 100 9.95 -6.15 -10.82
C GLN A 100 11.38 -6.49 -11.26
N PRO A 101 12.35 -6.81 -10.37
CA PRO A 101 13.70 -7.15 -10.80
C PRO A 101 13.75 -8.43 -11.63
N ILE A 102 12.90 -9.41 -11.34
CA ILE A 102 12.82 -10.66 -12.12
C ILE A 102 12.33 -10.38 -13.53
N ILE A 103 11.28 -9.55 -13.66
CA ILE A 103 10.76 -9.13 -14.98
C ILE A 103 11.82 -8.32 -15.72
N GLY A 104 12.42 -7.31 -15.09
CA GLY A 104 13.41 -6.44 -15.72
C GLY A 104 14.60 -7.24 -16.28
N PHE A 105 15.16 -8.16 -15.50
CA PHE A 105 16.26 -9.01 -15.94
C PHE A 105 15.88 -9.93 -17.10
N ASN A 106 14.74 -10.61 -17.01
CA ASN A 106 14.31 -11.53 -18.08
C ASN A 106 13.86 -10.79 -19.35
N TYR A 107 13.30 -9.59 -19.21
CA TYR A 107 12.95 -8.73 -20.34
C TYR A 107 14.19 -8.25 -21.08
N GLY A 108 15.21 -7.75 -20.37
CA GLY A 108 16.49 -7.37 -20.96
C GLY A 108 17.22 -8.53 -21.63
N ALA A 109 17.05 -9.75 -21.11
CA ALA A 109 17.57 -10.99 -21.72
C ALA A 109 16.68 -11.56 -22.84
N GLN A 110 15.62 -10.84 -23.26
CA GLN A 110 14.63 -11.25 -24.29
C GLN A 110 13.90 -12.57 -23.99
N LYS A 111 13.85 -12.99 -22.73
CA LYS A 111 13.18 -14.21 -22.28
C LYS A 111 11.70 -13.96 -21.95
N TYR A 112 10.93 -13.56 -22.96
CA TYR A 112 9.53 -13.10 -22.79
C TYR A 112 8.60 -14.15 -22.19
N GLU A 113 8.83 -15.43 -22.44
CA GLU A 113 8.04 -16.50 -21.83
C GLU A 113 8.22 -16.56 -20.30
N ARG A 114 9.43 -16.29 -19.81
CA ARG A 114 9.67 -16.19 -18.36
C ARG A 114 9.02 -14.95 -17.76
N VAL A 115 9.04 -13.82 -18.48
CA VAL A 115 8.34 -12.60 -18.09
C VAL A 115 6.84 -12.86 -17.91
N LYS A 116 6.18 -13.47 -18.92
CA LYS A 116 4.76 -13.83 -18.85
C LYS A 116 4.46 -14.78 -17.69
N LYS A 117 5.30 -15.79 -17.49
CA LYS A 117 5.12 -16.76 -16.41
C LYS A 117 5.24 -16.10 -15.03
N THR A 118 6.24 -15.25 -14.85
CA THR A 118 6.43 -14.49 -13.59
C THR A 118 5.23 -13.57 -13.32
N PHE A 119 4.77 -12.85 -14.36
CA PHE A 119 3.63 -11.95 -14.25
C PHE A 119 2.35 -12.71 -13.89
N LYS A 120 2.02 -13.80 -14.59
CA LYS A 120 0.87 -14.65 -14.27
C LYS A 120 0.93 -15.19 -12.85
N LEU A 121 2.10 -15.65 -12.40
CA LEU A 121 2.29 -16.15 -11.05
C LEU A 121 2.02 -15.06 -10.02
N ALA A 122 2.59 -13.86 -10.20
CA ALA A 122 2.41 -12.75 -9.28
C ALA A 122 0.94 -12.31 -9.20
N ILE A 123 0.24 -12.22 -10.34
CA ILE A 123 -1.21 -11.93 -10.35
C ILE A 123 -1.98 -13.01 -9.59
N SER A 124 -1.72 -14.29 -9.87
CA SER A 124 -2.43 -15.39 -9.20
C SER A 124 -2.22 -15.36 -7.69
N VAL A 125 -0.99 -15.14 -7.22
CA VAL A 125 -0.69 -15.03 -5.80
C VAL A 125 -1.37 -13.81 -5.18
N ASN A 126 -1.32 -12.64 -5.84
CA ASN A 126 -1.98 -11.43 -5.37
C ASN A 126 -3.51 -11.60 -5.29
N LEU A 127 -4.13 -12.27 -6.26
CA LEU A 127 -5.57 -12.58 -6.24
C LEU A 127 -5.92 -13.48 -5.06
N VAL A 128 -5.14 -14.52 -4.81
CA VAL A 128 -5.36 -15.42 -3.66
C VAL A 128 -5.22 -14.65 -2.34
N VAL A 129 -4.18 -13.85 -2.18
CA VAL A 129 -3.95 -13.03 -0.98
C VAL A 129 -5.09 -12.03 -0.79
N SER A 130 -5.53 -11.35 -1.85
CA SER A 130 -6.64 -10.40 -1.80
C SER A 130 -7.96 -11.08 -1.43
N PHE A 131 -8.22 -12.28 -1.97
CA PHE A 131 -9.42 -13.04 -1.64
C PHE A 131 -9.42 -13.52 -0.18
N ILE A 132 -8.30 -14.03 0.31
CA ILE A 132 -8.14 -14.42 1.72
C ILE A 132 -8.33 -13.20 2.63
N GLY A 133 -7.69 -12.07 2.31
CA GLY A 133 -7.84 -10.83 3.07
C GLY A 133 -9.28 -10.34 3.10
N TRP A 134 -9.96 -10.34 1.94
CA TRP A 134 -11.37 -9.99 1.86
C TRP A 134 -12.24 -10.93 2.70
N ALA A 135 -12.03 -12.23 2.61
CA ALA A 135 -12.80 -13.21 3.39
C ALA A 135 -12.59 -13.00 4.90
N LEU A 136 -11.35 -12.78 5.35
CA LEU A 136 -11.06 -12.47 6.76
C LEU A 136 -11.79 -11.20 7.22
N PHE A 137 -11.80 -10.15 6.41
CA PHE A 137 -12.46 -8.89 6.77
C PHE A 137 -13.98 -8.97 6.74
N GLN A 138 -14.57 -9.85 5.93
CA GLN A 138 -16.02 -10.03 5.89
C GLN A 138 -16.54 -10.99 6.98
N PHE A 139 -15.85 -12.09 7.22
CA PHE A 139 -16.32 -13.14 8.10
C PHE A 139 -15.75 -13.09 9.52
N CYS A 140 -14.48 -12.59 9.66
CA CYS A 140 -13.79 -12.52 10.95
C CYS A 140 -13.57 -11.08 11.42
N THR A 141 -14.43 -10.14 11.02
CA THR A 141 -14.29 -8.69 11.29
C THR A 141 -14.07 -8.39 12.77
N SER A 142 -14.89 -8.97 13.66
CA SER A 142 -14.80 -8.73 15.11
C SER A 142 -13.48 -9.22 15.71
N THR A 143 -13.00 -10.36 15.25
CA THR A 143 -11.71 -10.93 15.66
C THR A 143 -10.55 -10.03 15.21
N VAL A 144 -10.60 -9.56 13.96
CA VAL A 144 -9.57 -8.63 13.45
C VAL A 144 -9.57 -7.33 14.23
N LEU A 145 -10.74 -6.75 14.49
CA LEU A 145 -10.87 -5.51 15.26
C LEU A 145 -10.36 -5.67 16.70
N SER A 146 -10.63 -6.79 17.35
CA SER A 146 -10.19 -7.04 18.73
C SER A 146 -8.67 -7.17 18.89
N ILE A 147 -7.94 -7.49 17.80
CA ILE A 147 -6.45 -7.50 17.82
C ILE A 147 -5.90 -6.07 17.90
N PHE A 148 -6.60 -5.09 17.30
CA PHE A 148 -6.10 -3.72 17.17
C PHE A 148 -6.65 -2.75 18.23
N GLY A 149 -7.68 -3.11 18.97
CA GLY A 149 -8.27 -2.22 19.96
C GLY A 149 -9.26 -2.89 20.88
N SER A 150 -9.35 -2.35 22.09
CA SER A 150 -10.43 -2.60 23.04
C SER A 150 -11.33 -1.36 23.03
N GLY A 151 -12.60 -1.55 22.78
CA GLY A 151 -13.61 -0.47 22.77
C GLY A 151 -14.91 -0.93 23.42
N ASP A 152 -15.83 -0.02 23.56
CA ASP A 152 -17.20 -0.31 24.00
C ASP A 152 -18.04 -0.95 22.88
N ALA A 153 -19.26 -1.36 23.19
CA ALA A 153 -20.17 -2.00 22.24
C ALA A 153 -20.45 -1.11 21.02
N ASN A 154 -20.57 0.20 21.21
CA ASN A 154 -20.83 1.16 20.14
C ASN A 154 -19.65 1.25 19.16
N TYR A 155 -18.41 1.20 19.68
CA TYR A 155 -17.22 1.15 18.86
C TYR A 155 -17.19 -0.09 17.96
N PHE A 156 -17.40 -1.28 18.52
CA PHE A 156 -17.40 -2.52 17.74
C PHE A 156 -18.54 -2.57 16.72
N GLU A 157 -19.73 -2.04 17.07
CA GLU A 157 -20.87 -1.95 16.16
C GLU A 157 -20.50 -1.10 14.93
N PHE A 158 -20.00 0.14 15.16
CA PHE A 158 -19.62 1.03 14.07
C PHE A 158 -18.44 0.49 13.25
N ALA A 159 -17.38 0.05 13.93
CA ALA A 159 -16.16 -0.42 13.29
C ALA A 159 -16.42 -1.66 12.41
N THR A 160 -17.28 -2.58 12.85
CA THR A 160 -17.67 -3.76 12.06
C THR A 160 -18.44 -3.36 10.81
N MET A 161 -19.41 -2.47 10.94
CA MET A 161 -20.18 -1.96 9.80
C MET A 161 -19.26 -1.22 8.81
N PHE A 162 -18.44 -0.31 9.31
CA PHE A 162 -17.53 0.49 8.49
C PHE A 162 -16.50 -0.39 7.77
N MET A 163 -15.89 -1.37 8.45
CA MET A 163 -14.91 -2.28 7.86
C MET A 163 -15.50 -3.10 6.71
N ARG A 164 -16.69 -3.64 6.89
CA ARG A 164 -17.38 -4.43 5.85
C ARG A 164 -17.70 -3.60 4.62
N ILE A 165 -18.18 -2.36 4.81
CA ILE A 165 -18.51 -1.46 3.70
C ILE A 165 -17.23 -0.97 3.01
N TYR A 166 -16.27 -0.49 3.79
CA TYR A 166 -15.03 0.10 3.26
C TYR A 166 -14.17 -0.90 2.47
N LEU A 167 -14.11 -2.16 2.94
CA LEU A 167 -13.29 -3.19 2.31
C LEU A 167 -14.05 -4.05 1.29
N MET A 168 -15.35 -3.80 1.06
CA MET A 168 -16.11 -4.49 0.02
C MET A 168 -15.56 -4.24 -1.39
N PRO A 169 -15.21 -2.99 -1.79
CA PRO A 169 -14.71 -2.72 -3.13
C PRO A 169 -13.23 -3.08 -3.35
N VAL A 170 -12.49 -3.47 -2.33
CA VAL A 170 -11.05 -3.78 -2.47
C VAL A 170 -10.81 -4.89 -3.49
N SER A 171 -11.66 -5.91 -3.52
CA SER A 171 -11.59 -6.99 -4.53
C SER A 171 -11.88 -6.49 -5.95
N TYR A 172 -12.76 -5.51 -6.10
CA TYR A 172 -13.15 -4.97 -7.40
C TYR A 172 -12.08 -4.05 -7.98
N THR A 173 -11.46 -3.22 -7.16
CA THR A 173 -10.41 -2.29 -7.61
C THR A 173 -9.13 -3.01 -8.01
N HIS A 174 -8.81 -4.14 -7.36
CA HIS A 174 -7.65 -4.95 -7.73
C HIS A 174 -7.84 -5.70 -9.05
N LEU A 175 -9.06 -6.16 -9.36
CA LEU A 175 -9.37 -6.76 -10.66
C LEU A 175 -9.23 -5.75 -11.82
N ARG A 176 -9.67 -4.51 -11.63
CA ARG A 176 -9.62 -3.47 -12.65
C ARG A 176 -8.23 -2.87 -12.88
N ALA A 177 -7.34 -2.92 -11.91
CA ALA A 177 -5.96 -2.43 -12.06
C ALA A 177 -5.09 -3.33 -12.95
N HIS A 178 -5.61 -4.47 -13.40
CA HIS A 178 -4.91 -5.46 -14.22
C HIS A 178 -5.46 -5.57 -15.66
N GLU A 179 -6.50 -4.78 -16.02
CA GLU A 179 -6.95 -4.55 -17.40
C GLU A 179 -6.17 -3.37 -18.02
#